data_ef92af6b70c9627773476c1d524dd36e
#
_entry.id   ef92af6b70c9627773476c1d524dd36e
#
_cell.length_a   1.000
_cell.length_b   1.000
_cell.length_c   1.000
_cell.angle_alpha   90.00
_cell.angle_beta   90.00
_cell.angle_gamma   90.00
#
_symmetry.space_group_name_H-M   'P 1'
#
loop_
_entity.id
_entity.type
_entity.pdbx_description
1 polymer ?
#
loop_
_entity_poly.entity_id
_entity_poly.type
_entity_poly.pdbx_seq_one_letter_code
_entity_poly.pdbx_strand_id
1 'polypeptide(L)'
;MKRLVIGLLAHVDSGKTTLAEGLLYRAGVLRKLGRVDHKDAFLDTDALEKARGITIFSKQALFTAGNTDFTLLDTPGHVDFSTETERTLQVLDYAVLVISGTDGVQSHTETLWRLLRRYRIPTFVFVNKMDLPGPGREALLTQLNRRLGDGFVDFGAEQADRDEALALCDERLMETMLDRGSLTDTDLIPAIARRHVFPCWFGSALKLQGVDALVEGLDRYTRPAPALEAFGAKVFKVSQDEQGNRLTWLRVTGGVLKVKAQLTGEADGEPWAEKANQLRPYAFYLVDSFGTMKRKDMLRFFYLIEHNLAEGIQVGFHSHNNLQLAYANAQTLVELGSSRPLLIDASIQGMGRGAGNLNTELFLEHLNDNAGGHYQVKPLLRAIDRVVGGFYQQNPWGYSLPNYLSASHNAHPNYALFLTEKNTLTVEDIDRIFDAMAPQKRASFDRAYIEKLYLEYMERNAGDSSLEELRQALAGKR
;
A
#
# COMPACT_ATOMS: atom_id res chain seq x y z
N MET A 1 11.18 29.89 5.00
CA MET A 1 11.58 28.91 4.00
C MET A 1 10.68 27.69 4.15
N LYS A 2 9.97 27.29 3.10
CA LYS A 2 9.08 26.12 3.12
C LYS A 2 9.92 24.85 3.03
N ARG A 3 9.47 23.75 3.63
CA ARG A 3 10.07 22.42 3.47
C ARG A 3 9.03 21.45 2.94
N LEU A 4 9.31 20.82 1.82
CA LEU A 4 8.37 19.95 1.13
C LEU A 4 9.04 18.66 0.65
N VAL A 5 8.30 17.57 0.73
CA VAL A 5 8.71 16.28 0.18
C VAL A 5 7.93 16.05 -1.10
N ILE A 6 8.63 15.95 -2.22
CA ILE A 6 8.04 15.69 -3.54
C ILE A 6 8.50 14.34 -4.09
N GLY A 7 7.57 13.59 -4.68
CA GLY A 7 7.86 12.30 -5.32
C GLY A 7 7.80 12.40 -6.84
N LEU A 8 8.77 11.81 -7.53
CA LEU A 8 8.69 11.60 -8.97
C LEU A 8 8.12 10.22 -9.26
N LEU A 9 7.05 10.19 -10.03
CA LEU A 9 6.38 8.96 -10.46
C LEU A 9 6.29 8.94 -11.99
N ALA A 10 6.52 7.78 -12.58
CA ALA A 10 6.46 7.63 -14.03
C ALA A 10 6.25 6.18 -14.45
N HIS A 11 5.70 5.99 -15.63
CA HIS A 11 5.89 4.73 -16.35
C HIS A 11 7.36 4.57 -16.76
N VAL A 12 7.80 3.32 -16.93
CA VAL A 12 9.15 3.01 -17.43
C VAL A 12 9.44 3.80 -18.71
N ASP A 13 10.65 4.26 -18.87
CA ASP A 13 11.13 5.03 -20.02
C ASP A 13 10.46 6.39 -20.26
N SER A 14 9.62 6.91 -19.37
CA SER A 14 9.07 8.28 -19.50
C SER A 14 10.11 9.38 -19.23
N GLY A 15 11.32 9.03 -18.79
CA GLY A 15 12.42 9.96 -18.51
C GLY A 15 12.39 10.55 -17.10
N LYS A 16 11.88 9.81 -16.12
CA LYS A 16 11.82 10.18 -14.70
C LYS A 16 13.20 10.55 -14.13
N THR A 17 14.20 9.68 -14.28
CA THR A 17 15.56 9.93 -13.79
C THR A 17 16.20 11.11 -14.52
N THR A 18 15.95 11.28 -15.83
CA THR A 18 16.42 12.44 -16.59
C THR A 18 15.82 13.74 -16.06
N LEU A 19 14.52 13.74 -15.69
CA LEU A 19 13.89 14.91 -15.07
C LEU A 19 14.47 15.18 -13.67
N ALA A 20 14.70 14.16 -12.85
CA ALA A 20 15.35 14.30 -11.55
C ALA A 20 16.72 14.96 -11.66
N GLU A 21 17.57 14.47 -12.58
CA GLU A 21 18.88 15.06 -12.88
C GLU A 21 18.73 16.51 -13.35
N GLY A 22 17.76 16.80 -14.22
CA GLY A 22 17.46 18.15 -14.69
C GLY A 22 17.07 19.11 -13.58
N LEU A 23 16.22 18.68 -12.64
CA LEU A 23 15.82 19.46 -11.47
C LEU A 23 17.04 19.76 -10.56
N LEU A 24 17.86 18.76 -10.26
CA LEU A 24 19.05 18.93 -9.42
C LEU A 24 20.13 19.79 -10.09
N TYR A 25 20.28 19.66 -11.40
CA TYR A 25 21.20 20.51 -12.17
C TYR A 25 20.75 21.99 -12.18
N ARG A 26 19.45 22.26 -12.42
CA ARG A 26 18.90 23.62 -12.40
C ARG A 26 18.95 24.25 -11.01
N ALA A 27 18.79 23.47 -9.96
CA ALA A 27 18.96 23.90 -8.57
C ALA A 27 20.44 24.08 -8.14
N GLY A 28 21.40 23.83 -9.03
CA GLY A 28 22.82 23.99 -8.73
C GLY A 28 23.43 22.91 -7.82
N VAL A 29 22.70 21.83 -7.54
CA VAL A 29 23.19 20.69 -6.76
C VAL A 29 24.19 19.87 -7.57
N LEU A 30 23.93 19.72 -8.88
CA LEU A 30 24.80 19.03 -9.81
C LEU A 30 25.59 20.03 -10.66
N ARG A 31 26.91 19.80 -10.79
CA ARG A 31 27.77 20.60 -11.66
C ARG A 31 27.70 20.18 -13.14
N LYS A 32 27.28 18.94 -13.40
CA LYS A 32 27.16 18.36 -14.74
C LYS A 32 25.87 17.52 -14.77
N LEU A 33 25.15 17.61 -15.86
CA LEU A 33 23.97 16.79 -16.11
C LEU A 33 24.40 15.34 -16.37
N GLY A 34 24.04 14.43 -15.47
CA GLY A 34 24.22 12.98 -15.66
C GLY A 34 23.26 12.44 -16.72
N ARG A 35 23.63 11.35 -17.38
CA ARG A 35 22.80 10.68 -18.39
C ARG A 35 22.64 9.22 -18.07
N VAL A 36 21.40 8.75 -18.08
CA VAL A 36 21.07 7.34 -17.85
C VAL A 36 21.78 6.44 -18.89
N ASP A 37 21.79 6.89 -20.16
CA ASP A 37 22.43 6.17 -21.28
C ASP A 37 23.95 5.98 -21.07
N HIS A 38 24.60 6.91 -20.38
CA HIS A 38 26.03 6.86 -20.08
C HIS A 38 26.34 6.23 -18.73
N LYS A 39 25.29 5.82 -17.97
CA LYS A 39 25.41 5.21 -16.61
C LYS A 39 26.13 6.10 -15.58
N ASP A 40 26.08 7.43 -15.78
CA ASP A 40 26.71 8.44 -14.92
C ASP A 40 25.67 9.33 -14.19
N ALA A 41 24.40 8.92 -14.16
CA ALA A 41 23.35 9.59 -13.42
C ALA A 41 23.62 9.54 -11.90
N PHE A 42 23.50 10.68 -11.22
CA PHE A 42 23.81 10.86 -9.80
C PHE A 42 22.94 9.99 -8.90
N LEU A 43 21.67 9.83 -9.27
CA LEU A 43 20.72 9.02 -8.50
C LEU A 43 20.91 7.51 -8.76
N ASP A 44 21.56 7.06 -9.83
CA ASP A 44 21.76 5.63 -10.13
C ASP A 44 23.07 5.13 -9.54
N THR A 45 23.09 4.90 -8.21
CA THR A 45 24.31 4.46 -7.49
C THR A 45 24.41 2.94 -7.38
N ASP A 46 23.31 2.19 -7.43
CA ASP A 46 23.29 0.74 -7.27
C ASP A 46 23.74 0.00 -8.54
N ALA A 47 24.56 -1.04 -8.37
CA ALA A 47 25.12 -1.82 -9.47
C ALA A 47 24.05 -2.61 -10.25
N LEU A 48 23.01 -3.10 -9.59
CA LEU A 48 21.87 -3.81 -10.20
C LEU A 48 21.00 -2.86 -11.01
N GLU A 49 20.76 -1.64 -10.50
CA GLU A 49 20.03 -0.59 -11.21
C GLU A 49 20.75 -0.15 -12.47
N LYS A 50 22.08 0.08 -12.37
CA LYS A 50 22.94 0.39 -13.52
C LYS A 50 22.97 -0.71 -14.57
N ALA A 51 22.96 -1.97 -14.14
CA ALA A 51 22.95 -3.11 -15.05
C ALA A 51 21.63 -3.26 -15.80
N ARG A 52 20.50 -2.94 -15.16
CA ARG A 52 19.14 -3.08 -15.71
C ARG A 52 18.59 -1.80 -16.32
N GLY A 53 19.19 -0.64 -16.05
CA GLY A 53 18.71 0.68 -16.51
C GLY A 53 17.38 1.11 -15.88
N ILE A 54 17.03 0.58 -14.70
CA ILE A 54 15.78 0.88 -14.00
C ILE A 54 16.03 1.21 -12.53
N THR A 55 15.24 2.12 -11.97
CA THR A 55 15.25 2.43 -10.53
C THR A 55 14.50 1.32 -9.77
N ILE A 56 15.16 0.68 -8.81
CA ILE A 56 14.60 -0.40 -7.97
C ILE A 56 14.22 0.14 -6.60
N PHE A 57 15.05 1.00 -6.00
CA PHE A 57 14.88 1.55 -4.66
C PHE A 57 14.59 3.03 -4.71
N SER A 58 13.72 3.51 -3.81
CA SER A 58 13.48 4.95 -3.65
C SER A 58 14.75 5.66 -3.21
N LYS A 59 15.12 6.72 -3.92
CA LYS A 59 16.30 7.55 -3.65
C LYS A 59 15.92 8.95 -3.25
N GLN A 60 16.77 9.56 -2.45
CA GLN A 60 16.54 10.90 -1.92
C GLN A 60 17.61 11.88 -2.41
N ALA A 61 17.16 13.05 -2.84
CA ALA A 61 18.03 14.20 -3.07
C ALA A 61 17.41 15.45 -2.45
N LEU A 62 18.27 16.38 -2.03
CA LEU A 62 17.88 17.65 -1.47
C LEU A 62 18.23 18.76 -2.43
N PHE A 63 17.31 19.70 -2.66
CA PHE A 63 17.61 20.90 -3.42
C PHE A 63 16.74 22.07 -2.95
N THR A 64 17.20 23.27 -3.19
CA THR A 64 16.49 24.52 -2.90
C THR A 64 16.10 25.21 -4.17
N ALA A 65 14.86 25.66 -4.29
CA ALA A 65 14.41 26.50 -5.38
C ALA A 65 13.49 27.60 -4.84
N GLY A 66 13.77 28.85 -5.21
CA GLY A 66 13.05 30.02 -4.69
C GLY A 66 13.08 30.08 -3.17
N ASN A 67 11.92 30.01 -2.52
CA ASN A 67 11.77 30.03 -1.06
C ASN A 67 11.43 28.65 -0.46
N THR A 68 11.76 27.56 -1.18
CA THR A 68 11.41 26.20 -0.78
C THR A 68 12.61 25.25 -0.80
N ASP A 69 12.80 24.52 0.32
CA ASP A 69 13.69 23.38 0.42
C ASP A 69 12.90 22.12 0.03
N PHE A 70 13.30 21.48 -1.03
CA PHE A 70 12.69 20.26 -1.52
C PHE A 70 13.49 19.02 -1.13
N THR A 71 12.79 18.04 -0.60
CA THR A 71 13.27 16.66 -0.55
C THR A 71 12.64 15.89 -1.70
N LEU A 72 13.45 15.59 -2.71
CA LEU A 72 13.04 14.82 -3.86
C LEU A 72 13.15 13.33 -3.52
N LEU A 73 12.08 12.59 -3.71
CA LEU A 73 12.06 11.12 -3.64
C LEU A 73 11.83 10.57 -5.05
N ASP A 74 12.86 9.94 -5.60
CA ASP A 74 12.78 9.22 -6.87
C ASP A 74 12.23 7.82 -6.61
N THR A 75 11.05 7.49 -7.15
CA THR A 75 10.38 6.22 -6.92
C THR A 75 10.65 5.22 -8.04
N PRO A 76 10.62 3.89 -7.77
CA PRO A 76 10.67 2.89 -8.82
C PRO A 76 9.57 3.10 -9.87
N GLY A 77 9.94 3.02 -11.15
CA GLY A 77 8.99 3.17 -12.27
C GLY A 77 8.40 1.84 -12.76
N HIS A 78 8.87 0.69 -12.26
CA HIS A 78 8.44 -0.62 -12.71
C HIS A 78 7.31 -1.18 -11.83
N VAL A 79 6.37 -1.91 -12.44
CA VAL A 79 5.16 -2.45 -11.76
C VAL A 79 5.54 -3.40 -10.62
N ASP A 80 6.62 -4.16 -10.75
CA ASP A 80 7.09 -5.13 -9.75
C ASP A 80 7.49 -4.48 -8.42
N PHE A 81 7.78 -3.16 -8.42
CA PHE A 81 8.18 -2.40 -7.25
C PHE A 81 7.05 -1.51 -6.68
N SER A 82 5.80 -1.84 -6.97
CA SER A 82 4.62 -1.07 -6.53
C SER A 82 4.55 -0.86 -5.01
N THR A 83 5.01 -1.85 -4.22
CA THR A 83 5.04 -1.77 -2.75
C THR A 83 5.99 -0.68 -2.25
N GLU A 84 7.17 -0.53 -2.87
CA GLU A 84 8.13 0.52 -2.52
C GLU A 84 7.59 1.90 -2.89
N THR A 85 6.95 1.99 -4.06
CA THR A 85 6.24 3.20 -4.49
C THR A 85 5.15 3.57 -3.48
N GLU A 86 4.31 2.61 -3.07
CA GLU A 86 3.19 2.86 -2.13
C GLU A 86 3.68 3.33 -0.75
N ARG A 87 4.81 2.80 -0.24
CA ARG A 87 5.44 3.28 1.00
C ARG A 87 5.90 4.74 0.87
N THR A 88 6.53 5.06 -0.25
CA THR A 88 7.01 6.42 -0.51
C THR A 88 5.85 7.42 -0.61
N LEU A 89 4.71 7.03 -1.24
CA LEU A 89 3.53 7.90 -1.34
C LEU A 89 3.04 8.41 0.02
N GLN A 90 3.16 7.63 1.08
CA GLN A 90 2.68 8.01 2.42
C GLN A 90 3.42 9.19 3.05
N VAL A 91 4.57 9.55 2.51
CA VAL A 91 5.43 10.64 3.04
C VAL A 91 5.55 11.81 2.09
N LEU A 92 4.83 11.83 0.97
CA LEU A 92 4.84 12.95 0.04
C LEU A 92 3.89 14.06 0.46
N ASP A 93 4.30 15.31 0.22
CA ASP A 93 3.40 16.46 0.21
C ASP A 93 2.76 16.64 -1.15
N TYR A 94 3.55 16.44 -2.21
CA TYR A 94 3.16 16.58 -3.60
C TYR A 94 3.83 15.51 -4.45
N ALA A 95 3.27 15.23 -5.60
CA ALA A 95 3.85 14.36 -6.60
C ALA A 95 4.04 15.07 -7.93
N VAL A 96 5.07 14.69 -8.66
CA VAL A 96 5.23 15.03 -10.09
C VAL A 96 5.07 13.75 -10.88
N LEU A 97 4.01 13.64 -11.65
CA LEU A 97 3.75 12.53 -12.56
C LEU A 97 4.39 12.85 -13.93
N VAL A 98 5.38 12.06 -14.32
CA VAL A 98 6.11 12.24 -15.57
C VAL A 98 5.49 11.34 -16.63
N ILE A 99 5.11 11.92 -17.75
CA ILE A 99 4.46 11.26 -18.88
C ILE A 99 5.31 11.44 -20.13
N SER A 100 5.46 10.40 -20.93
CA SER A 100 6.13 10.50 -22.23
C SER A 100 5.21 11.19 -23.23
N GLY A 101 5.67 12.26 -23.87
CA GLY A 101 4.94 12.95 -24.92
C GLY A 101 4.80 12.14 -26.21
N THR A 102 5.68 11.15 -26.44
CA THR A 102 5.58 10.22 -27.56
C THR A 102 4.53 9.14 -27.36
N ASP A 103 4.41 8.61 -26.11
CA ASP A 103 3.59 7.45 -25.81
C ASP A 103 2.25 7.82 -25.14
N GLY A 104 2.17 9.03 -24.57
CA GLY A 104 1.01 9.51 -23.82
C GLY A 104 0.76 8.72 -22.53
N VAL A 105 -0.52 8.61 -22.16
CA VAL A 105 -0.93 7.89 -20.94
C VAL A 105 -0.85 6.39 -21.16
N GLN A 106 -0.01 5.70 -20.39
CA GLN A 106 0.19 4.26 -20.41
C GLN A 106 -0.63 3.58 -19.30
N SER A 107 -0.82 2.25 -19.36
CA SER A 107 -1.59 1.49 -18.35
C SER A 107 -1.00 1.62 -16.94
N HIS A 108 0.32 1.65 -16.80
CA HIS A 108 0.96 1.86 -15.52
C HIS A 108 0.77 3.29 -15.00
N THR A 109 0.71 4.29 -15.89
CA THR A 109 0.36 5.69 -15.53
C THR A 109 -1.03 5.74 -14.86
N GLU A 110 -2.01 5.01 -15.37
CA GLU A 110 -3.33 4.90 -14.75
C GLU A 110 -3.31 4.23 -13.38
N THR A 111 -2.43 3.24 -13.21
CA THR A 111 -2.23 2.57 -11.90
C THR A 111 -1.62 3.55 -10.89
N LEU A 112 -0.58 4.28 -11.26
CA LEU A 112 0.03 5.32 -10.42
C LEU A 112 -0.98 6.43 -10.09
N TRP A 113 -1.79 6.83 -11.08
CA TRP A 113 -2.85 7.83 -10.88
C TRP A 113 -3.90 7.38 -9.86
N ARG A 114 -4.34 6.11 -9.93
CA ARG A 114 -5.25 5.54 -8.92
C ARG A 114 -4.64 5.56 -7.52
N LEU A 115 -3.36 5.27 -7.38
CA LEU A 115 -2.65 5.35 -6.10
C LEU A 115 -2.57 6.80 -5.61
N LEU A 116 -2.17 7.76 -6.44
CA LEU A 116 -2.15 9.19 -6.11
C LEU A 116 -3.51 9.71 -5.66
N ARG A 117 -4.59 9.22 -6.29
CA ARG A 117 -5.97 9.53 -5.92
C ARG A 117 -6.34 8.90 -4.56
N ARG A 118 -5.99 7.63 -4.35
CA ARG A 118 -6.25 6.90 -3.09
C ARG A 118 -5.58 7.57 -1.89
N TYR A 119 -4.34 8.01 -2.05
CA TYR A 119 -3.58 8.70 -1.00
C TYR A 119 -3.84 10.21 -0.96
N ARG A 120 -4.70 10.74 -1.83
CA ARG A 120 -5.07 12.16 -1.94
C ARG A 120 -3.86 13.10 -2.11
N ILE A 121 -2.84 12.67 -2.84
CA ILE A 121 -1.62 13.46 -3.04
C ILE A 121 -1.85 14.48 -4.14
N PRO A 122 -1.71 15.80 -3.88
CA PRO A 122 -1.75 16.82 -4.91
C PRO A 122 -0.65 16.57 -5.94
N THR A 123 -0.99 16.66 -7.22
CA THR A 123 -0.13 16.16 -8.30
C THR A 123 0.07 17.21 -9.37
N PHE A 124 1.32 17.42 -9.72
CA PHE A 124 1.79 18.17 -10.88
C PHE A 124 2.13 17.19 -12.00
N VAL A 125 2.04 17.59 -13.24
CA VAL A 125 2.34 16.76 -14.40
C VAL A 125 3.45 17.40 -15.24
N PHE A 126 4.43 16.59 -15.61
CA PHE A 126 5.43 16.97 -16.59
C PHE A 126 5.36 16.04 -17.79
N VAL A 127 4.91 16.56 -18.92
CA VAL A 127 4.88 15.83 -20.19
C VAL A 127 6.24 16.00 -20.86
N ASN A 128 7.04 14.95 -20.78
CA ASN A 128 8.44 14.91 -21.19
C ASN A 128 8.60 14.47 -22.66
N LYS A 129 9.79 14.60 -23.21
CA LYS A 129 10.15 14.19 -24.58
C LYS A 129 9.37 14.93 -25.68
N MET A 130 8.97 16.17 -25.43
CA MET A 130 8.26 17.00 -26.44
C MET A 130 9.15 17.45 -27.58
N ASP A 131 10.43 17.15 -27.52
CA ASP A 131 11.41 17.37 -28.62
C ASP A 131 11.44 16.22 -29.64
N LEU A 132 10.72 15.14 -29.37
CA LEU A 132 10.57 13.99 -30.27
C LEU A 132 9.24 14.07 -31.05
N PRO A 133 9.14 13.45 -32.22
CA PRO A 133 7.87 13.36 -32.95
C PRO A 133 6.80 12.62 -32.10
N GLY A 134 5.60 13.19 -32.03
CA GLY A 134 4.50 12.63 -31.26
C GLY A 134 3.23 13.49 -31.34
N PRO A 135 2.22 13.17 -30.53
CA PRO A 135 1.03 13.97 -30.39
C PRO A 135 1.37 15.39 -29.90
N GLY A 136 0.62 16.40 -30.39
CA GLY A 136 0.76 17.78 -29.93
C GLY A 136 0.27 17.95 -28.48
N ARG A 137 0.57 19.13 -27.87
CA ARG A 137 0.18 19.47 -26.48
C ARG A 137 -1.31 19.33 -26.26
N GLU A 138 -2.13 19.85 -27.15
CA GLU A 138 -3.60 19.82 -27.03
C GLU A 138 -4.15 18.38 -27.06
N ALA A 139 -3.64 17.54 -27.95
CA ALA A 139 -4.03 16.12 -28.02
C ALA A 139 -3.63 15.35 -26.74
N LEU A 140 -2.45 15.63 -26.20
CA LEU A 140 -1.98 15.02 -24.94
C LEU A 140 -2.81 15.50 -23.74
N LEU A 141 -3.15 16.79 -23.67
CA LEU A 141 -4.00 17.35 -22.60
C LEU A 141 -5.41 16.75 -22.67
N THR A 142 -5.98 16.61 -23.87
CA THR A 142 -7.26 15.91 -24.08
C THR A 142 -7.19 14.45 -23.64
N GLN A 143 -6.09 13.76 -23.94
CA GLN A 143 -5.87 12.38 -23.51
C GLN A 143 -5.78 12.26 -21.96
N LEU A 144 -5.08 13.20 -21.29
CA LEU A 144 -4.97 13.25 -19.83
C LEU A 144 -6.35 13.39 -19.21
N ASN A 145 -7.14 14.38 -19.62
CA ASN A 145 -8.48 14.61 -19.11
C ASN A 145 -9.41 13.41 -19.37
N ARG A 146 -9.34 12.80 -20.55
CA ARG A 146 -10.17 11.66 -20.90
C ARG A 146 -9.83 10.39 -20.10
N ARG A 147 -8.54 10.10 -19.85
CA ARG A 147 -8.10 8.83 -19.26
C ARG A 147 -7.92 8.88 -17.76
N LEU A 148 -7.52 10.02 -17.22
CA LEU A 148 -7.19 10.17 -15.80
C LEU A 148 -8.26 10.94 -15.02
N GLY A 149 -9.17 11.63 -15.72
CA GLY A 149 -10.21 12.48 -15.17
C GLY A 149 -9.94 13.95 -15.38
N ASP A 150 -10.93 14.79 -15.21
CA ASP A 150 -10.86 16.23 -15.48
C ASP A 150 -9.91 17.00 -14.55
N GLY A 151 -9.55 18.21 -14.93
CA GLY A 151 -8.74 19.12 -14.11
C GLY A 151 -7.28 19.27 -14.55
N PHE A 152 -6.83 18.62 -15.63
CA PHE A 152 -5.50 18.83 -16.19
C PHE A 152 -5.48 20.09 -17.06
N VAL A 153 -4.64 21.06 -16.69
CA VAL A 153 -4.55 22.38 -17.33
C VAL A 153 -3.10 22.68 -17.71
N ASP A 154 -2.87 23.21 -18.93
CA ASP A 154 -1.53 23.64 -19.37
C ASP A 154 -1.16 24.97 -18.69
N PHE A 155 -0.18 24.93 -17.80
CA PHE A 155 0.36 26.11 -17.10
C PHE A 155 1.40 26.87 -17.93
N GLY A 156 1.77 26.37 -19.08
CA GLY A 156 2.58 27.07 -20.08
C GLY A 156 1.76 27.81 -21.13
N ALA A 157 0.42 27.76 -21.08
CA ALA A 157 -0.46 28.52 -21.96
C ALA A 157 -0.52 30.01 -21.57
N GLU A 158 -1.06 30.83 -22.48
CA GLU A 158 -1.35 32.24 -22.20
C GLU A 158 -2.31 32.37 -21.01
N GLN A 159 -2.16 33.46 -20.23
CA GLN A 159 -2.89 33.59 -18.97
C GLN A 159 -4.41 33.54 -19.16
N ALA A 160 -4.94 34.17 -20.17
CA ALA A 160 -6.38 34.21 -20.45
C ALA A 160 -6.94 32.80 -20.68
N ASP A 161 -6.33 32.04 -21.59
CA ASP A 161 -6.74 30.68 -21.95
C ASP A 161 -6.61 29.74 -20.74
N ARG A 162 -5.55 29.90 -19.96
CA ARG A 162 -5.33 29.14 -18.74
C ARG A 162 -6.38 29.44 -17.68
N ASP A 163 -6.69 30.72 -17.42
CA ASP A 163 -7.64 31.13 -16.39
C ASP A 163 -9.09 30.65 -16.77
N GLU A 164 -9.44 30.66 -18.06
CA GLU A 164 -10.69 30.09 -18.55
C GLU A 164 -10.74 28.56 -18.30
N ALA A 165 -9.70 27.83 -18.66
CA ALA A 165 -9.61 26.38 -18.42
C ALA A 165 -9.66 26.05 -16.93
N LEU A 166 -9.01 26.84 -16.06
CA LEU A 166 -9.01 26.67 -14.61
C LEU A 166 -10.40 26.92 -13.99
N ALA A 167 -11.14 27.90 -14.48
CA ALA A 167 -12.48 28.20 -14.03
C ALA A 167 -13.44 27.00 -14.23
N LEU A 168 -13.23 26.20 -15.28
CA LEU A 168 -14.03 25.01 -15.53
C LEU A 168 -13.73 23.83 -14.58
N CYS A 169 -12.62 23.88 -13.83
CA CYS A 169 -12.19 22.78 -12.96
C CYS A 169 -12.77 22.82 -11.53
N ASP A 170 -13.18 23.98 -11.04
CA ASP A 170 -13.64 24.17 -9.65
C ASP A 170 -14.66 25.30 -9.58
N GLU A 171 -15.80 25.07 -8.93
CA GLU A 171 -16.89 26.06 -8.82
C GLU A 171 -16.42 27.39 -8.22
N ARG A 172 -15.54 27.36 -7.22
CA ARG A 172 -15.00 28.58 -6.60
C ARG A 172 -14.09 29.36 -7.55
N LEU A 173 -13.33 28.67 -8.40
CA LEU A 173 -12.53 29.32 -9.43
C LEU A 173 -13.44 29.96 -10.48
N MET A 174 -14.56 29.33 -10.85
CA MET A 174 -15.56 29.87 -11.74
C MET A 174 -16.19 31.15 -11.15
N GLU A 175 -16.66 31.08 -9.90
CA GLU A 175 -17.23 32.26 -9.21
C GLU A 175 -16.23 33.40 -9.17
N THR A 176 -14.98 33.10 -8.80
CA THR A 176 -13.90 34.11 -8.75
C THR A 176 -13.62 34.73 -10.11
N MET A 177 -13.62 33.91 -11.16
CA MET A 177 -13.39 34.38 -12.53
C MET A 177 -14.55 35.28 -13.01
N LEU A 178 -15.79 34.93 -12.69
CA LEU A 178 -16.97 35.76 -13.00
C LEU A 178 -16.94 37.10 -12.26
N ASP A 179 -16.53 37.10 -10.98
CA ASP A 179 -16.51 38.29 -10.15
C ASP A 179 -15.35 39.24 -10.46
N ARG A 180 -14.15 38.71 -10.71
CA ARG A 180 -12.89 39.49 -10.84
C ARG A 180 -12.29 39.52 -12.23
N GLY A 181 -12.73 38.63 -13.12
CA GLY A 181 -12.21 38.51 -14.48
C GLY A 181 -10.81 37.90 -14.59
N SER A 182 -10.21 37.48 -13.47
CA SER A 182 -8.89 36.84 -13.46
C SER A 182 -8.67 36.03 -12.19
N LEU A 183 -7.77 35.04 -12.26
CA LEU A 183 -7.37 34.18 -11.14
C LEU A 183 -5.98 34.54 -10.63
N THR A 184 -5.79 34.41 -9.34
CA THR A 184 -4.51 34.63 -8.66
C THR A 184 -3.96 33.34 -8.07
N ASP A 185 -2.69 33.32 -7.67
CA ASP A 185 -2.07 32.15 -7.02
C ASP A 185 -2.80 31.73 -5.76
N THR A 186 -3.34 32.68 -5.01
CA THR A 186 -4.09 32.41 -3.77
C THR A 186 -5.38 31.64 -4.04
N ASP A 187 -5.94 31.76 -5.22
CA ASP A 187 -7.14 31.01 -5.64
C ASP A 187 -6.76 29.60 -6.12
N LEU A 188 -5.61 29.47 -6.81
CA LEU A 188 -5.17 28.19 -7.40
C LEU A 188 -4.62 27.21 -6.37
N ILE A 189 -3.86 27.68 -5.37
CA ILE A 189 -3.21 26.82 -4.38
C ILE A 189 -4.21 25.89 -3.67
N PRO A 190 -5.36 26.36 -3.17
CA PRO A 190 -6.36 25.47 -2.56
C PRO A 190 -6.99 24.46 -3.55
N ALA A 191 -7.20 24.84 -4.81
CA ALA A 191 -7.77 23.95 -5.82
C ALA A 191 -6.79 22.81 -6.19
N ILE A 192 -5.48 23.12 -6.30
CA ILE A 192 -4.41 22.14 -6.50
C ILE A 192 -4.31 21.22 -5.28
N ALA A 193 -4.32 21.77 -4.06
CA ALA A 193 -4.23 20.99 -2.83
C ALA A 193 -5.43 20.03 -2.66
N ARG A 194 -6.63 20.43 -3.09
CA ARG A 194 -7.84 19.59 -3.10
C ARG A 194 -7.91 18.61 -4.28
N ARG A 195 -6.95 18.67 -5.20
CA ARG A 195 -6.91 17.84 -6.42
C ARG A 195 -8.07 18.12 -7.38
N HIS A 196 -8.51 19.35 -7.50
CA HIS A 196 -9.44 19.80 -8.52
C HIS A 196 -8.69 20.31 -9.77
N VAL A 197 -7.44 20.77 -9.57
CA VAL A 197 -6.56 21.25 -10.62
C VAL A 197 -5.26 20.47 -10.59
N PHE A 198 -4.79 20.04 -11.77
CA PHE A 198 -3.53 19.34 -11.98
C PHE A 198 -2.69 20.13 -12.98
N PRO A 199 -1.74 20.97 -12.48
CA PRO A 199 -0.89 21.77 -13.34
C PRO A 199 -0.02 20.91 -14.26
N CYS A 200 -0.04 21.18 -15.56
CA CYS A 200 0.74 20.49 -16.57
C CYS A 200 1.79 21.40 -17.19
N TRP A 201 3.02 20.90 -17.34
CA TRP A 201 4.07 21.50 -18.14
C TRP A 201 4.53 20.54 -19.20
N PHE A 202 4.85 21.07 -20.36
CA PHE A 202 5.31 20.33 -21.53
C PHE A 202 6.76 20.70 -21.85
N GLY A 203 7.63 19.70 -21.99
CA GLY A 203 9.03 19.98 -22.23
C GLY A 203 9.89 18.78 -22.59
N SER A 204 11.19 18.99 -22.52
CA SER A 204 12.20 17.94 -22.67
C SER A 204 13.21 18.04 -21.52
N ALA A 205 13.16 17.09 -20.62
CA ALA A 205 14.08 17.03 -19.49
C ALA A 205 15.54 16.90 -19.97
N LEU A 206 15.78 16.15 -21.04
CA LEU A 206 17.11 15.99 -21.64
C LEU A 206 17.69 17.31 -22.16
N LYS A 207 16.84 18.18 -22.71
CA LYS A 207 17.22 19.51 -23.22
C LYS A 207 16.97 20.62 -22.21
N LEU A 208 16.54 20.30 -21.00
CA LEU A 208 16.16 21.22 -19.91
C LEU A 208 15.02 22.18 -20.31
N GLN A 209 14.25 21.88 -21.35
CA GLN A 209 13.12 22.69 -21.78
C GLN A 209 11.92 22.45 -20.87
N GLY A 210 11.32 23.52 -20.32
CA GLY A 210 10.19 23.46 -19.44
C GLY A 210 10.52 23.05 -17.99
N VAL A 211 11.76 22.68 -17.68
CA VAL A 211 12.18 22.26 -16.33
C VAL A 211 12.15 23.45 -15.36
N ASP A 212 12.62 24.63 -15.81
CA ASP A 212 12.61 25.84 -14.98
C ASP A 212 11.18 26.24 -14.62
N ALA A 213 10.27 26.22 -15.59
CA ALA A 213 8.86 26.54 -15.35
C ALA A 213 8.17 25.55 -14.37
N LEU A 214 8.54 24.28 -14.43
CA LEU A 214 8.08 23.28 -13.43
C LEU A 214 8.63 23.60 -12.05
N VAL A 215 9.91 23.92 -11.92
CA VAL A 215 10.56 24.28 -10.63
C VAL A 215 9.91 25.53 -10.02
N GLU A 216 9.73 26.57 -10.83
CA GLU A 216 9.05 27.80 -10.40
C GLU A 216 7.60 27.52 -9.98
N GLY A 217 6.87 26.68 -10.75
CA GLY A 217 5.51 26.24 -10.41
C GLY A 217 5.44 25.48 -9.11
N LEU A 218 6.39 24.59 -8.85
CA LEU A 218 6.50 23.85 -7.59
C LEU A 218 6.74 24.81 -6.42
N ASP A 219 7.64 25.79 -6.54
CA ASP A 219 7.83 26.80 -5.48
C ASP A 219 6.58 27.66 -5.28
N ARG A 220 5.95 28.10 -6.36
CA ARG A 220 4.84 29.06 -6.37
C ARG A 220 3.54 28.49 -5.83
N TYR A 221 3.14 27.28 -6.29
CA TYR A 221 1.81 26.73 -6.07
C TYR A 221 1.73 25.69 -4.95
N THR A 222 2.81 25.43 -4.22
CA THR A 222 2.82 24.48 -3.12
C THR A 222 2.82 25.17 -1.75
N ARG A 223 2.26 24.49 -0.77
CA ARG A 223 2.28 24.90 0.65
C ARG A 223 2.55 23.68 1.52
N PRO A 224 3.34 23.81 2.59
CA PRO A 224 3.50 22.74 3.57
C PRO A 224 2.18 22.48 4.30
N ALA A 225 1.95 21.24 4.67
CA ALA A 225 0.88 20.90 5.60
C ALA A 225 1.15 21.60 6.96
N PRO A 226 0.11 21.97 7.73
CA PRO A 226 0.28 22.50 9.08
C PRO A 226 1.10 21.51 9.93
N ALA A 227 2.17 22.00 10.56
CA ALA A 227 2.98 21.19 11.45
C ALA A 227 2.19 20.90 12.74
N LEU A 228 2.16 19.64 13.17
CA LEU A 228 1.63 19.26 14.47
C LEU A 228 2.64 19.65 15.56
N GLU A 229 2.16 20.11 16.71
CA GLU A 229 3.02 20.43 17.85
C GLU A 229 3.65 19.18 18.48
N ALA A 230 2.85 18.11 18.58
CA ALA A 230 3.33 16.84 19.08
C ALA A 230 4.29 16.18 18.08
N PHE A 231 5.32 15.50 18.60
CA PHE A 231 6.22 14.72 17.75
C PHE A 231 5.46 13.62 17.02
N GLY A 232 5.69 13.53 15.73
CA GLY A 232 5.18 12.49 14.87
C GLY A 232 6.17 12.22 13.75
N ALA A 233 6.29 10.96 13.35
CA ALA A 233 7.13 10.54 12.23
C ALA A 233 6.53 9.36 11.49
N LYS A 234 6.81 9.26 10.18
CA LYS A 234 6.45 8.11 9.34
C LYS A 234 7.69 7.47 8.77
N VAL A 235 7.91 6.21 9.06
CA VAL A 235 8.97 5.41 8.44
C VAL A 235 8.52 4.99 7.05
N PHE A 236 9.36 5.22 6.04
CA PHE A 236 9.04 4.87 4.64
C PHE A 236 10.08 3.98 3.98
N LYS A 237 11.29 3.87 4.53
CA LYS A 237 12.35 3.02 3.99
C LYS A 237 13.26 2.51 5.10
N VAL A 238 13.74 1.28 4.94
CA VAL A 238 14.81 0.68 5.72
C VAL A 238 15.91 0.24 4.76
N SER A 239 17.15 0.57 5.05
CA SER A 239 18.33 0.17 4.26
C SER A 239 19.50 -0.15 5.19
N GLN A 240 20.62 -0.54 4.62
CA GLN A 240 21.89 -0.70 5.34
C GLN A 240 22.91 0.29 4.78
N ASP A 241 23.81 0.77 5.64
CA ASP A 241 24.97 1.53 5.20
C ASP A 241 26.09 0.59 4.66
N GLU A 242 27.20 1.16 4.21
CA GLU A 242 28.35 0.40 3.68
C GLU A 242 29.01 -0.52 4.73
N GLN A 243 28.73 -0.29 6.01
CA GLN A 243 29.24 -1.06 7.15
C GLN A 243 28.24 -2.14 7.62
N GLY A 244 27.07 -2.24 6.97
CA GLY A 244 26.01 -3.18 7.32
C GLY A 244 25.10 -2.70 8.46
N ASN A 245 25.26 -1.47 8.96
CA ASN A 245 24.36 -0.92 9.97
C ASN A 245 23.01 -0.57 9.36
N ARG A 246 21.95 -0.86 10.09
CA ARG A 246 20.60 -0.55 9.68
C ARG A 246 20.33 0.96 9.69
N LEU A 247 19.85 1.48 8.57
CA LEU A 247 19.34 2.84 8.43
C LEU A 247 17.82 2.82 8.32
N THR A 248 17.15 3.54 9.21
CA THR A 248 15.70 3.74 9.15
C THR A 248 15.41 5.16 8.67
N TRP A 249 14.79 5.27 7.50
CA TRP A 249 14.42 6.53 6.88
C TRP A 249 13.02 6.93 7.33
N LEU A 250 12.93 8.08 7.97
CA LEU A 250 11.65 8.58 8.45
C LEU A 250 11.44 10.04 8.04
N ARG A 251 10.17 10.38 7.86
CA ARG A 251 9.73 11.77 7.72
C ARG A 251 9.14 12.24 9.06
N VAL A 252 9.70 13.30 9.62
CA VAL A 252 9.09 13.99 10.77
C VAL A 252 7.85 14.74 10.29
N THR A 253 6.69 14.45 10.88
CA THR A 253 5.39 15.04 10.52
C THR A 253 4.89 16.05 11.56
N GLY A 254 5.54 16.11 12.71
CA GLY A 254 5.27 17.08 13.79
C GLY A 254 6.37 17.10 14.81
N GLY A 255 6.45 18.16 15.60
CA GLY A 255 7.46 18.35 16.64
C GLY A 255 8.90 18.34 16.11
N VAL A 256 9.84 17.92 16.96
CA VAL A 256 11.28 17.92 16.68
C VAL A 256 11.90 16.60 17.10
N LEU A 257 12.67 16.00 16.20
CA LEU A 257 13.53 14.85 16.51
C LEU A 257 14.94 15.35 16.86
N LYS A 258 15.36 15.15 18.10
CA LYS A 258 16.71 15.49 18.57
C LYS A 258 17.69 14.35 18.26
N VAL A 259 18.94 14.69 17.98
CA VAL A 259 20.02 13.69 17.87
C VAL A 259 20.13 12.90 19.17
N LYS A 260 20.29 11.58 19.07
CA LYS A 260 20.31 10.62 20.20
C LYS A 260 18.98 10.53 20.98
N ALA A 261 17.87 11.03 20.44
CA ALA A 261 16.57 10.79 21.05
C ALA A 261 16.22 9.30 20.95
N GLN A 262 15.79 8.73 22.06
CA GLN A 262 15.14 7.42 22.03
C GLN A 262 13.69 7.62 21.58
N LEU A 263 13.33 7.00 20.47
CA LEU A 263 11.95 7.01 19.98
C LEU A 263 11.24 5.79 20.56
N THR A 264 10.26 6.04 21.42
CA THR A 264 9.28 5.05 21.85
C THR A 264 7.99 5.35 21.09
N GLY A 265 7.64 4.54 20.11
CA GLY A 265 6.33 4.63 19.45
C GLY A 265 5.27 3.86 20.23
N GLU A 266 3.99 4.16 20.00
CA GLU A 266 2.91 3.28 20.46
C GLU A 266 3.03 1.86 19.86
N ALA A 267 3.80 1.70 18.76
CA ALA A 267 4.16 0.42 18.18
C ALA A 267 5.52 -0.11 18.65
N ASP A 268 6.43 0.74 19.17
CA ASP A 268 7.79 0.37 19.58
C ASP A 268 7.94 0.22 21.11
N GLY A 269 7.00 0.72 21.88
CA GLY A 269 6.82 0.42 23.30
C GLY A 269 5.95 -0.81 23.48
N GLU A 270 6.05 -1.78 22.56
CA GLU A 270 5.28 -3.01 22.63
C GLU A 270 5.67 -3.77 23.90
N PRO A 271 4.83 -3.78 24.95
CA PRO A 271 5.11 -4.53 26.16
C PRO A 271 5.39 -6.00 25.89
N TRP A 272 4.95 -6.52 24.73
CA TRP A 272 5.20 -7.89 24.29
C TRP A 272 6.66 -8.13 23.92
N ALA A 273 7.33 -7.21 23.20
CA ALA A 273 8.73 -7.41 22.77
C ALA A 273 9.67 -7.37 23.99
N GLU A 274 9.49 -6.40 24.87
CA GLU A 274 10.24 -6.31 26.12
C GLU A 274 10.02 -7.56 26.97
N LYS A 275 8.76 -7.98 27.15
CA LYS A 275 8.41 -9.17 27.91
C LYS A 275 8.93 -10.46 27.26
N ALA A 276 8.85 -10.59 25.94
CA ALA A 276 9.41 -11.71 25.20
C ALA A 276 10.94 -11.78 25.36
N ASN A 277 11.63 -10.64 25.27
CA ASN A 277 13.07 -10.56 25.44
C ASN A 277 13.52 -10.89 26.86
N GLN A 278 12.73 -10.53 27.88
CA GLN A 278 12.97 -10.93 29.28
C GLN A 278 12.77 -12.43 29.49
N LEU A 279 11.69 -13.00 28.95
CA LEU A 279 11.35 -14.42 29.09
C LEU A 279 12.24 -15.34 28.26
N ARG A 280 12.86 -14.85 27.17
CA ARG A 280 13.67 -15.61 26.22
C ARG A 280 13.03 -16.93 25.79
N PRO A 281 11.81 -16.93 25.24
CA PRO A 281 11.16 -18.14 24.78
C PRO A 281 11.98 -18.77 23.65
N TYR A 282 11.78 -20.07 23.43
CA TYR A 282 12.38 -20.78 22.29
C TYR A 282 11.99 -20.13 20.96
N ALA A 283 10.71 -19.76 20.81
CA ALA A 283 10.22 -19.06 19.64
C ALA A 283 9.10 -18.08 19.99
N PHE A 284 8.96 -17.04 19.19
CA PHE A 284 7.85 -16.09 19.24
C PHE A 284 7.05 -16.18 17.93
N TYR A 285 5.75 -16.40 18.05
CA TYR A 285 4.90 -16.70 16.90
C TYR A 285 4.09 -15.50 16.40
N LEU A 286 4.14 -15.28 15.10
CA LEU A 286 3.15 -14.51 14.37
C LEU A 286 1.97 -15.44 14.04
N VAL A 287 0.79 -15.13 14.57
CA VAL A 287 -0.39 -15.99 14.45
C VAL A 287 -1.51 -15.30 13.67
N ASP A 288 -1.93 -15.90 12.56
CA ASP A 288 -3.11 -15.51 11.79
C ASP A 288 -4.33 -16.34 12.23
N SER A 289 -4.90 -16.00 13.39
CA SER A 289 -6.00 -16.75 14.01
C SER A 289 -7.27 -16.81 13.19
N PHE A 290 -7.50 -15.85 12.30
CA PHE A 290 -8.71 -15.76 11.48
C PHE A 290 -8.48 -16.07 10.00
N GLY A 291 -7.24 -16.38 9.62
CA GLY A 291 -6.89 -16.60 8.21
C GLY A 291 -7.15 -15.38 7.32
N THR A 292 -6.98 -14.18 7.89
CA THR A 292 -7.27 -12.89 7.23
C THR A 292 -6.04 -12.12 6.82
N MET A 293 -4.87 -12.53 7.29
CA MET A 293 -3.61 -11.83 7.14
C MET A 293 -3.18 -11.79 5.68
N LYS A 294 -3.15 -10.60 5.09
CA LYS A 294 -2.65 -10.38 3.76
C LYS A 294 -1.12 -10.29 3.78
N ARG A 295 -0.49 -10.59 2.65
CA ARG A 295 0.98 -10.56 2.51
C ARG A 295 1.62 -9.29 3.09
N LYS A 296 1.04 -8.11 2.85
CA LYS A 296 1.57 -6.83 3.37
C LYS A 296 1.53 -6.75 4.90
N ASP A 297 0.49 -7.29 5.52
CA ASP A 297 0.31 -7.28 6.97
C ASP A 297 1.28 -8.28 7.61
N MET A 298 1.40 -9.47 7.01
CA MET A 298 2.36 -10.49 7.41
C MET A 298 3.80 -9.95 7.37
N LEU A 299 4.22 -9.34 6.27
CA LEU A 299 5.54 -8.74 6.13
C LEU A 299 5.79 -7.65 7.18
N ARG A 300 4.81 -6.78 7.41
CA ARG A 300 4.90 -5.71 8.41
C ARG A 300 5.12 -6.28 9.81
N PHE A 301 4.31 -7.26 10.21
CA PHE A 301 4.42 -7.87 11.53
C PHE A 301 5.69 -8.71 11.66
N PHE A 302 6.08 -9.44 10.61
CA PHE A 302 7.30 -10.22 10.62
C PHE A 302 8.53 -9.33 10.83
N TYR A 303 8.66 -8.24 10.10
CA TYR A 303 9.75 -7.28 10.29
C TYR A 303 9.73 -6.64 11.67
N LEU A 304 8.54 -6.30 12.19
CA LEU A 304 8.42 -5.77 13.54
C LEU A 304 8.94 -6.77 14.57
N ILE A 305 8.55 -8.03 14.47
CA ILE A 305 9.00 -9.12 15.35
C ILE A 305 10.51 -9.33 15.19
N GLU A 306 11.00 -9.50 13.97
CA GLU A 306 12.40 -9.79 13.68
C GLU A 306 13.34 -8.73 14.25
N HIS A 307 12.95 -7.46 14.20
CA HIS A 307 13.79 -6.35 14.63
C HIS A 307 13.72 -6.04 16.14
N ASN A 308 12.67 -6.44 16.82
CA ASN A 308 12.51 -6.15 18.26
C ASN A 308 12.84 -7.33 19.17
N LEU A 309 12.90 -8.54 18.64
CA LEU A 309 13.28 -9.71 19.45
C LEU A 309 14.80 -9.81 19.65
N ALA A 310 15.23 -10.18 20.85
CA ALA A 310 16.62 -10.49 21.17
C ALA A 310 17.15 -11.63 20.29
N GLU A 311 18.45 -11.62 20.05
CA GLU A 311 19.12 -12.74 19.37
C GLU A 311 18.88 -14.07 20.09
N GLY A 312 18.72 -15.13 19.29
CA GLY A 312 18.46 -16.49 19.80
C GLY A 312 16.99 -16.84 19.99
N ILE A 313 16.05 -15.89 19.94
CA ILE A 313 14.62 -16.19 19.89
C ILE A 313 14.25 -16.44 18.42
N GLN A 314 13.70 -17.63 18.12
CA GLN A 314 13.27 -17.99 16.78
C GLN A 314 11.93 -17.31 16.46
N VAL A 315 11.61 -17.15 15.17
CA VAL A 315 10.33 -16.62 14.73
C VAL A 315 9.45 -17.73 14.18
N GLY A 316 8.29 -17.89 14.78
CA GLY A 316 7.27 -18.84 14.34
C GLY A 316 6.18 -18.18 13.50
N PHE A 317 5.56 -18.94 12.62
CA PHE A 317 4.38 -18.54 11.86
C PHE A 317 3.32 -19.63 11.92
N HIS A 318 2.13 -19.27 12.40
CA HIS A 318 0.95 -20.12 12.43
C HIS A 318 -0.18 -19.42 11.68
N SER A 319 -0.76 -20.08 10.68
CA SER A 319 -1.76 -19.46 9.81
C SER A 319 -2.94 -20.37 9.53
N HIS A 320 -4.15 -19.84 9.77
CA HIS A 320 -5.40 -20.41 9.27
C HIS A 320 -5.62 -20.01 7.80
N ASN A 321 -6.47 -20.77 7.09
CA ASN A 321 -6.56 -20.71 5.62
C ASN A 321 -7.90 -20.18 5.09
N ASN A 322 -8.62 -19.36 5.85
CA ASN A 322 -9.97 -18.90 5.49
C ASN A 322 -9.99 -18.05 4.20
N LEU A 323 -8.97 -17.22 3.95
CA LEU A 323 -8.76 -16.52 2.68
C LEU A 323 -7.83 -17.26 1.70
N GLN A 324 -7.47 -18.51 1.97
CA GLN A 324 -6.54 -19.33 1.15
C GLN A 324 -5.14 -18.68 1.00
N LEU A 325 -4.69 -17.90 2.00
CA LEU A 325 -3.42 -17.17 1.97
C LEU A 325 -2.31 -17.84 2.81
N ALA A 326 -2.61 -18.88 3.57
CA ALA A 326 -1.65 -19.54 4.46
C ALA A 326 -0.39 -20.01 3.71
N TYR A 327 -0.56 -20.67 2.55
CA TYR A 327 0.52 -21.16 1.72
C TYR A 327 1.38 -20.01 1.16
N ALA A 328 0.75 -19.00 0.53
CA ALA A 328 1.46 -17.88 -0.06
C ALA A 328 2.21 -17.02 0.98
N ASN A 329 1.65 -16.88 2.18
CA ASN A 329 2.31 -16.18 3.28
C ASN A 329 3.50 -16.97 3.81
N ALA A 330 3.37 -18.28 4.03
CA ALA A 330 4.46 -19.14 4.48
C ALA A 330 5.60 -19.20 3.45
N GLN A 331 5.27 -19.32 2.17
CA GLN A 331 6.21 -19.26 1.06
C GLN A 331 7.00 -17.93 1.08
N THR A 332 6.28 -16.82 1.17
CA THR A 332 6.91 -15.47 1.24
C THR A 332 7.90 -15.37 2.42
N LEU A 333 7.56 -15.92 3.59
CA LEU A 333 8.45 -15.87 4.76
C LEU A 333 9.77 -16.63 4.53
N VAL A 334 9.70 -17.80 3.90
CA VAL A 334 10.89 -18.58 3.55
C VAL A 334 11.75 -17.84 2.53
N GLU A 335 11.14 -17.24 1.52
CA GLU A 335 11.81 -16.47 0.46
C GLU A 335 12.48 -15.18 0.96
N LEU A 336 12.06 -14.64 2.11
CA LEU A 336 12.70 -13.45 2.71
C LEU A 336 14.15 -13.69 3.14
N GLY A 337 14.54 -14.94 3.36
CA GLY A 337 15.91 -15.27 3.77
C GLY A 337 16.31 -14.66 5.11
N SER A 338 15.43 -14.73 6.12
CA SER A 338 15.73 -14.25 7.48
C SER A 338 17.01 -14.87 8.02
N SER A 339 17.79 -14.08 8.75
CA SER A 339 18.96 -14.57 9.49
C SER A 339 18.59 -15.44 10.69
N ARG A 340 17.32 -15.39 11.13
CA ARG A 340 16.78 -16.20 12.23
C ARG A 340 16.18 -17.51 11.72
N PRO A 341 16.32 -18.61 12.46
CA PRO A 341 15.57 -19.82 12.17
C PRO A 341 14.06 -19.55 12.17
N LEU A 342 13.37 -20.05 11.14
CA LEU A 342 11.94 -19.94 11.00
C LEU A 342 11.27 -21.26 11.40
N LEU A 343 10.18 -21.15 12.14
CA LEU A 343 9.28 -22.26 12.47
C LEU A 343 7.95 -22.03 11.75
N ILE A 344 7.58 -22.93 10.86
CA ILE A 344 6.33 -22.82 10.11
C ILE A 344 5.41 -23.95 10.56
N ASP A 345 4.30 -23.60 11.18
CA ASP A 345 3.28 -24.57 11.58
C ASP A 345 2.43 -24.98 10.39
N ALA A 346 2.27 -26.27 10.23
CA ALA A 346 1.41 -26.85 9.21
C ALA A 346 0.72 -28.10 9.76
N SER A 347 -0.38 -28.51 9.17
CA SER A 347 -1.11 -29.73 9.53
C SER A 347 -1.33 -30.60 8.31
N ILE A 348 -1.33 -31.90 8.52
CA ILE A 348 -1.59 -32.89 7.46
C ILE A 348 -2.99 -32.62 6.89
N GLN A 349 -3.09 -32.54 5.56
CA GLN A 349 -4.33 -32.21 4.82
C GLN A 349 -4.94 -30.87 5.27
N GLY A 350 -4.14 -29.99 5.87
CA GLY A 350 -4.61 -28.70 6.39
C GLY A 350 -5.63 -28.85 7.54
N MET A 351 -5.59 -29.94 8.28
CA MET A 351 -6.53 -30.20 9.39
C MET A 351 -6.56 -29.03 10.37
N GLY A 352 -7.76 -28.46 10.58
CA GLY A 352 -7.94 -27.32 11.50
C GLY A 352 -9.35 -26.76 11.46
N ARG A 353 -9.59 -25.76 12.29
CA ARG A 353 -10.89 -25.10 12.38
C ARG A 353 -11.16 -24.24 11.13
N GLY A 354 -12.42 -24.18 10.71
CA GLY A 354 -12.85 -23.38 9.56
C GLY A 354 -12.30 -23.94 8.25
N ALA A 355 -11.61 -23.09 7.49
CA ALA A 355 -10.93 -23.51 6.26
C ALA A 355 -9.63 -24.31 6.50
N GLY A 356 -9.31 -24.62 7.75
CA GLY A 356 -8.13 -25.35 8.14
C GLY A 356 -6.88 -24.49 8.27
N ASN A 357 -5.73 -25.15 8.31
CA ASN A 357 -4.39 -24.57 8.45
C ASN A 357 -3.59 -24.69 7.13
N LEU A 358 -2.34 -24.30 7.16
CA LEU A 358 -1.38 -24.59 6.09
C LEU A 358 -1.24 -26.12 5.90
N ASN A 359 -1.32 -26.58 4.66
CA ASN A 359 -1.19 -28.00 4.33
C ASN A 359 0.28 -28.44 4.36
N THR A 360 0.61 -29.40 5.22
CA THR A 360 1.98 -29.90 5.38
C THR A 360 2.54 -30.47 4.09
N GLU A 361 1.79 -31.33 3.40
CA GLU A 361 2.22 -32.01 2.17
C GLU A 361 2.59 -31.02 1.07
N LEU A 362 1.78 -29.99 0.87
CA LEU A 362 2.04 -28.96 -0.16
C LEU A 362 3.26 -28.12 0.20
N PHE A 363 3.40 -27.77 1.48
CA PHE A 363 4.49 -26.91 1.90
C PHE A 363 5.84 -27.62 1.94
N LEU A 364 5.86 -28.90 2.27
CA LEU A 364 7.09 -29.71 2.20
C LEU A 364 7.60 -29.89 0.77
N GLU A 365 6.71 -30.04 -0.22
CA GLU A 365 7.11 -30.03 -1.63
C GLU A 365 7.75 -28.70 -2.01
N HIS A 366 7.15 -27.58 -1.64
CA HIS A 366 7.75 -26.26 -1.88
C HIS A 366 9.15 -26.12 -1.24
N LEU A 367 9.33 -26.58 0.00
CA LEU A 367 10.63 -26.53 0.66
C LEU A 367 11.66 -27.42 -0.03
N ASN A 368 11.26 -28.58 -0.53
CA ASN A 368 12.15 -29.45 -1.29
C ASN A 368 12.59 -28.82 -2.62
N ASP A 369 11.68 -28.18 -3.32
CA ASP A 369 11.96 -27.63 -4.64
C ASP A 369 12.72 -26.29 -4.59
N ASN A 370 12.46 -25.45 -3.55
CA ASN A 370 12.89 -24.05 -3.57
C ASN A 370 13.79 -23.64 -2.38
N ALA A 371 13.83 -24.44 -1.30
CA ALA A 371 14.57 -24.09 -0.09
C ALA A 371 15.60 -25.15 0.35
N GLY A 372 15.97 -26.06 -0.53
CA GLY A 372 16.97 -27.10 -0.26
C GLY A 372 16.52 -28.14 0.78
N GLY A 373 15.21 -28.29 1.00
CA GLY A 373 14.62 -29.30 1.87
C GLY A 373 14.81 -30.73 1.30
N HIS A 374 14.77 -31.73 2.19
CA HIS A 374 14.84 -33.15 1.82
C HIS A 374 13.75 -33.94 2.55
N TYR A 375 12.54 -33.39 2.61
CA TYR A 375 11.40 -33.95 3.31
C TYR A 375 10.73 -35.08 2.50
N GLN A 376 10.30 -36.14 3.19
CA GLN A 376 9.58 -37.25 2.57
C GLN A 376 8.08 -37.03 2.70
N VAL A 377 7.39 -36.76 1.58
CA VAL A 377 5.94 -36.52 1.55
C VAL A 377 5.12 -37.83 1.57
N LYS A 378 5.65 -38.94 0.97
CA LYS A 378 4.93 -40.22 0.87
C LYS A 378 4.41 -40.78 2.20
N PRO A 379 5.11 -40.67 3.35
CA PRO A 379 4.55 -41.12 4.63
C PRO A 379 3.28 -40.38 5.03
N LEU A 380 3.15 -39.09 4.68
CA LEU A 380 1.97 -38.27 4.97
C LEU A 380 0.73 -38.78 4.22
N LEU A 381 0.88 -39.18 2.94
CA LEU A 381 -0.22 -39.70 2.15
C LEU A 381 -0.82 -40.96 2.82
N ARG A 382 0.03 -41.84 3.36
CA ARG A 382 -0.42 -43.01 4.11
C ARG A 382 -1.14 -42.66 5.41
N ALA A 383 -0.72 -41.59 6.09
CA ALA A 383 -1.39 -41.11 7.29
C ALA A 383 -2.77 -40.51 6.96
N ILE A 384 -2.88 -39.80 5.81
CA ILE A 384 -4.16 -39.30 5.30
C ILE A 384 -5.13 -40.45 5.08
N ASP A 385 -4.74 -41.47 4.31
CA ASP A 385 -5.60 -42.60 3.97
C ASP A 385 -6.06 -43.40 5.19
N ARG A 386 -5.15 -43.64 6.15
CA ARG A 386 -5.41 -44.52 7.28
C ARG A 386 -6.07 -43.88 8.49
N VAL A 387 -5.85 -42.55 8.68
CA VAL A 387 -6.24 -41.86 9.91
C VAL A 387 -6.99 -40.56 9.62
N VAL A 388 -6.35 -39.60 8.96
CA VAL A 388 -6.87 -38.23 8.82
C VAL A 388 -8.15 -38.20 7.99
N GLY A 389 -8.24 -39.02 6.93
CA GLY A 389 -9.42 -39.13 6.09
C GLY A 389 -10.69 -39.51 6.84
N GLY A 390 -10.58 -40.38 7.88
CA GLY A 390 -11.72 -40.73 8.73
C GLY A 390 -12.23 -39.54 9.56
N PHE A 391 -11.34 -38.70 10.07
CA PHE A 391 -11.72 -37.46 10.77
C PHE A 391 -12.33 -36.43 9.81
N TYR A 392 -11.76 -36.31 8.62
CA TYR A 392 -12.27 -35.42 7.59
C TYR A 392 -13.70 -35.74 7.16
N GLN A 393 -14.03 -37.04 7.03
CA GLN A 393 -15.39 -37.48 6.69
C GLN A 393 -16.41 -37.12 7.78
N GLN A 394 -16.01 -37.15 9.04
CA GLN A 394 -16.89 -36.80 10.17
C GLN A 394 -17.06 -35.30 10.35
N ASN A 395 -15.98 -34.55 10.21
CA ASN A 395 -15.93 -33.10 10.40
C ASN A 395 -15.07 -32.46 9.30
N PRO A 396 -15.64 -32.21 8.12
CA PRO A 396 -14.89 -31.67 7.00
C PRO A 396 -14.43 -30.23 7.30
N TRP A 397 -13.17 -29.98 7.00
CA TRP A 397 -12.58 -28.64 6.98
C TRP A 397 -12.18 -28.29 5.58
N GLY A 398 -11.87 -27.01 5.33
CA GLY A 398 -11.46 -26.53 4.02
C GLY A 398 -12.22 -25.27 3.64
N TYR A 399 -11.98 -24.84 2.41
CA TYR A 399 -12.64 -23.66 1.88
C TYR A 399 -14.17 -23.82 1.87
N SER A 400 -14.85 -22.80 2.39
CA SER A 400 -16.29 -22.63 2.25
C SER A 400 -16.63 -21.14 2.19
N LEU A 401 -17.75 -20.81 1.53
CA LEU A 401 -18.19 -19.41 1.43
C LEU A 401 -18.45 -18.77 2.81
N PRO A 402 -19.08 -19.42 3.80
CA PRO A 402 -19.20 -18.85 5.14
C PRO A 402 -17.87 -18.55 5.82
N ASN A 403 -16.86 -19.41 5.69
CA ASN A 403 -15.52 -19.18 6.22
C ASN A 403 -14.83 -18.01 5.52
N TYR A 404 -14.97 -17.90 4.20
CA TYR A 404 -14.52 -16.76 3.42
C TYR A 404 -15.19 -15.46 3.90
N LEU A 405 -16.51 -15.45 4.09
CA LEU A 405 -17.24 -14.28 4.55
C LEU A 405 -16.79 -13.84 5.94
N SER A 406 -16.65 -14.76 6.89
CA SER A 406 -16.17 -14.40 8.23
C SER A 406 -14.78 -13.72 8.16
N ALA A 407 -13.90 -14.23 7.31
CA ALA A 407 -12.57 -13.67 7.12
C ALA A 407 -12.60 -12.32 6.39
N SER A 408 -13.42 -12.16 5.34
CA SER A 408 -13.55 -10.89 4.59
C SER A 408 -14.08 -9.75 5.45
N HIS A 409 -14.93 -10.06 6.43
CA HIS A 409 -15.45 -9.13 7.43
C HIS A 409 -14.56 -8.99 8.68
N ASN A 410 -13.40 -9.64 8.73
CA ASN A 410 -12.51 -9.71 9.92
C ASN A 410 -13.26 -10.20 11.17
N ALA A 411 -14.18 -11.15 11.01
CA ALA A 411 -15.02 -11.68 12.08
C ALA A 411 -14.52 -13.07 12.53
N HIS A 412 -14.77 -13.37 13.81
CA HIS A 412 -14.39 -14.65 14.38
C HIS A 412 -15.08 -15.83 13.64
N PRO A 413 -14.34 -16.89 13.23
CA PRO A 413 -14.89 -17.98 12.39
C PRO A 413 -16.11 -18.69 12.96
N ASN A 414 -16.28 -18.70 14.27
CA ASN A 414 -17.45 -19.31 14.91
C ASN A 414 -18.77 -18.59 14.60
N TYR A 415 -18.74 -17.34 14.14
CA TYR A 415 -19.93 -16.66 13.66
C TYR A 415 -20.44 -17.31 12.36
N ALA A 416 -19.54 -17.61 11.43
CA ALA A 416 -19.90 -18.33 10.21
C ALA A 416 -20.46 -19.72 10.51
N LEU A 417 -19.82 -20.46 11.42
CA LEU A 417 -20.27 -21.78 11.85
C LEU A 417 -21.70 -21.70 12.43
N PHE A 418 -21.92 -20.78 13.38
CA PHE A 418 -23.24 -20.57 14.00
C PHE A 418 -24.34 -20.30 12.97
N LEU A 419 -24.09 -19.39 12.03
CA LEU A 419 -25.06 -19.02 11.01
C LEU A 419 -25.33 -20.17 10.01
N THR A 420 -24.29 -20.91 9.65
CA THR A 420 -24.41 -22.08 8.75
C THR A 420 -25.19 -23.22 9.38
N GLU A 421 -25.03 -23.48 10.68
CA GLU A 421 -25.76 -24.52 11.42
C GLU A 421 -27.28 -24.28 11.45
N LYS A 422 -27.75 -23.04 11.22
CA LYS A 422 -29.18 -22.72 11.16
C LYS A 422 -29.88 -23.36 9.96
N ASN A 423 -29.17 -23.59 8.85
CA ASN A 423 -29.69 -24.15 7.61
C ASN A 423 -30.90 -23.38 7.00
N THR A 424 -31.09 -22.12 7.39
CA THR A 424 -32.20 -21.25 6.97
C THR A 424 -31.72 -20.05 6.18
N LEU A 425 -30.42 -19.85 6.07
CA LEU A 425 -29.79 -18.69 5.47
C LEU A 425 -29.11 -19.06 4.15
N THR A 426 -29.25 -18.20 3.18
CA THR A 426 -28.36 -18.21 1.99
C THR A 426 -27.01 -17.59 2.33
N VAL A 427 -26.03 -17.75 1.45
CA VAL A 427 -24.72 -17.10 1.61
C VAL A 427 -24.83 -15.58 1.61
N GLU A 428 -25.75 -15.02 0.82
CA GLU A 428 -26.05 -13.59 0.77
C GLU A 428 -26.66 -13.08 2.09
N ASP A 429 -27.52 -13.88 2.72
CA ASP A 429 -28.10 -13.53 4.03
C ASP A 429 -27.02 -13.49 5.11
N ILE A 430 -26.08 -14.44 5.08
CA ILE A 430 -24.92 -14.47 5.99
C ILE A 430 -24.06 -13.22 5.80
N ASP A 431 -23.79 -12.82 4.56
CA ASP A 431 -23.04 -11.61 4.24
C ASP A 431 -23.70 -10.35 4.80
N ARG A 432 -25.02 -10.21 4.61
CA ARG A 432 -25.81 -9.09 5.15
C ARG A 432 -25.80 -9.04 6.69
N ILE A 433 -25.81 -10.21 7.35
CA ILE A 433 -25.71 -10.28 8.81
C ILE A 433 -24.30 -9.84 9.25
N PHE A 434 -23.24 -10.24 8.54
CA PHE A 434 -21.89 -9.78 8.82
C PHE A 434 -21.71 -8.28 8.61
N ASP A 435 -22.34 -7.69 7.57
CA ASP A 435 -22.34 -6.25 7.34
C ASP A 435 -22.96 -5.48 8.52
N ALA A 436 -24.05 -6.02 9.08
CA ALA A 436 -24.74 -5.43 10.23
C ALA A 436 -23.98 -5.55 11.56
N MET A 437 -22.91 -6.37 11.62
CA MET A 437 -22.12 -6.55 12.84
C MET A 437 -21.33 -5.30 13.21
N ALA A 438 -21.45 -4.86 14.45
CA ALA A 438 -20.61 -3.81 15.01
C ALA A 438 -19.11 -4.23 14.98
N PRO A 439 -18.19 -3.39 14.46
CA PRO A 439 -16.77 -3.74 14.32
C PRO A 439 -16.12 -4.26 15.62
N GLN A 440 -16.49 -3.70 16.76
CA GLN A 440 -15.96 -4.07 18.07
C GLN A 440 -16.37 -5.49 18.53
N LYS A 441 -17.44 -6.03 17.94
CA LYS A 441 -17.97 -7.37 18.26
C LYS A 441 -17.42 -8.46 17.34
N ARG A 442 -16.66 -8.11 16.32
CA ARG A 442 -16.16 -9.07 15.32
C ARG A 442 -15.00 -9.93 15.83
N ALA A 443 -14.13 -9.37 16.67
CA ALA A 443 -12.89 -10.02 17.10
C ALA A 443 -13.08 -11.20 18.07
N SER A 444 -14.14 -11.20 18.87
CA SER A 444 -14.44 -12.27 19.85
C SER A 444 -15.85 -12.81 19.62
N PHE A 445 -15.99 -14.14 19.67
CA PHE A 445 -17.29 -14.78 19.48
C PHE A 445 -18.23 -14.52 20.65
N ASP A 446 -19.37 -13.88 20.36
CA ASP A 446 -20.45 -13.61 21.30
C ASP A 446 -21.72 -14.27 20.75
N ARG A 447 -22.09 -15.42 21.34
CA ARG A 447 -23.23 -16.23 20.88
C ARG A 447 -24.54 -15.48 21.01
N ALA A 448 -24.76 -14.76 22.12
CA ALA A 448 -25.98 -14.04 22.34
C ALA A 448 -26.15 -12.88 21.34
N TYR A 449 -25.05 -12.21 21.01
CA TYR A 449 -25.03 -11.14 20.02
C TYR A 449 -25.39 -11.63 18.62
N ILE A 450 -24.77 -12.71 18.14
CA ILE A 450 -25.06 -13.22 16.80
C ILE A 450 -26.47 -13.82 16.70
N GLU A 451 -26.96 -14.44 17.76
CA GLU A 451 -28.32 -14.96 17.83
C GLU A 451 -29.34 -13.83 17.73
N LYS A 452 -29.10 -12.71 18.42
CA LYS A 452 -29.91 -11.50 18.30
C LYS A 452 -29.94 -10.96 16.87
N LEU A 453 -28.76 -10.80 16.23
CA LEU A 453 -28.67 -10.31 14.85
C LEU A 453 -29.37 -11.25 13.86
N TYR A 454 -29.25 -12.55 14.04
CA TYR A 454 -29.96 -13.55 13.24
C TYR A 454 -31.46 -13.40 13.38
N LEU A 455 -31.99 -13.26 14.59
CA LEU A 455 -33.43 -13.06 14.82
C LEU A 455 -33.93 -11.75 14.21
N GLU A 456 -33.23 -10.64 14.43
CA GLU A 456 -33.57 -9.35 13.83
C GLU A 456 -33.54 -9.41 12.29
N TYR A 457 -32.62 -10.17 11.70
CA TYR A 457 -32.56 -10.37 10.27
C TYR A 457 -33.78 -11.16 9.76
N MET A 458 -34.11 -12.27 10.43
CA MET A 458 -35.26 -13.09 10.09
C MET A 458 -36.59 -12.32 10.25
N GLU A 459 -36.73 -11.53 11.32
CA GLU A 459 -37.90 -10.67 11.54
C GLU A 459 -38.11 -9.64 10.43
N ARG A 460 -37.07 -9.05 9.90
CA ARG A 460 -37.15 -8.09 8.79
C ARG A 460 -37.50 -8.71 7.44
N ASN A 461 -37.16 -9.96 7.24
CA ASN A 461 -37.25 -10.63 5.94
C ASN A 461 -38.36 -11.72 5.89
N ALA A 462 -38.93 -12.07 7.04
CA ALA A 462 -40.05 -13.01 7.11
C ALA A 462 -41.40 -12.28 7.05
N GLY A 463 -42.26 -12.67 6.14
CA GLY A 463 -43.69 -12.31 6.26
C GLY A 463 -44.29 -12.89 7.56
N ASP A 464 -45.33 -12.21 8.11
CA ASP A 464 -45.87 -12.40 9.47
C ASP A 464 -46.19 -13.86 9.93
N SER A 465 -46.31 -14.80 9.02
CA SER A 465 -46.68 -16.20 9.36
C SER A 465 -45.52 -17.15 9.71
N SER A 466 -44.24 -16.80 9.39
CA SER A 466 -43.09 -17.67 9.65
C SER A 466 -42.34 -17.33 10.96
N LEU A 467 -42.64 -16.20 11.58
CA LEU A 467 -42.01 -15.71 12.80
C LEU A 467 -42.40 -16.52 14.04
N GLU A 468 -43.64 -16.93 14.15
CA GLU A 468 -44.20 -17.71 15.26
C GLU A 468 -43.61 -19.15 15.27
N GLU A 469 -43.48 -19.76 14.09
CA GLU A 469 -42.86 -21.08 13.92
C GLU A 469 -41.36 -21.08 14.27
N LEU A 470 -40.65 -20.02 13.91
CA LEU A 470 -39.22 -19.84 14.26
C LEU A 470 -38.98 -19.66 15.76
N ARG A 471 -39.84 -18.88 16.44
CA ARG A 471 -39.76 -18.70 17.90
C ARG A 471 -40.04 -20.00 18.66
N GLN A 472 -41.01 -20.81 18.19
CA GLN A 472 -41.34 -22.11 18.78
C GLN A 472 -40.19 -23.13 18.57
N ALA A 473 -39.56 -23.16 17.37
CA ALA A 473 -38.44 -24.04 17.08
C ALA A 473 -37.17 -23.72 17.91
N LEU A 474 -36.95 -22.45 18.26
CA LEU A 474 -35.84 -21.99 19.12
C LEU A 474 -36.10 -22.22 20.59
N ALA A 475 -37.37 -22.12 21.07
CA ALA A 475 -37.73 -22.36 22.44
C ALA A 475 -37.71 -23.84 22.81
N GLY A 476 -37.89 -24.76 21.83
CA GLY A 476 -37.86 -26.22 22.05
C GLY A 476 -36.46 -26.86 22.06
N LYS A 477 -35.39 -26.08 21.86
CA LYS A 477 -33.98 -26.56 21.84
C LYS A 477 -33.14 -26.05 23.04
N ARG A 478 -33.77 -25.64 24.14
CA ARG A 478 -33.08 -25.32 25.39
C ARG A 478 -33.03 -26.53 26.34
#